data_0b9be9587fb908d124166184c827794b
#
_entry.id   0b9be9587fb908d124166184c827794b
#
_cell.length_a   1.000
_cell.length_b   1.000
_cell.length_c   1.000
_cell.angle_alpha   90.00
_cell.angle_beta   90.00
_cell.angle_gamma   90.00
#
_symmetry.space_group_name_H-M   'P 1'
#
loop_
_entity.id
_entity.type
_entity.pdbx_description
1 polymer ?
#
loop_
_entity_poly.entity_id
_entity_poly.type
_entity_poly.pdbx_seq_one_letter_code
_entity_poly.pdbx_strand_id
1 'polypeptide(L)'
;MTMLTKTSAAVVAIVLATGAFAQSAKAVRGADPYVPIDNEPAPKLIVDPPVPGALAMGAVHLQYRAENVHIVPVFGAGALNASPRVGHLHITVDDLPWHWADASDNGTIDIVGMRPGQHKVLIELVNANHKVFPGQSRTVTFTVPNGASRPH
;
A
#
# COMPACT_ATOMS: atom_id res chain seq x y z
N MET A 1 -38.66 49.98 -53.12
CA MET A 1 -39.15 48.91 -52.25
C MET A 1 -37.98 48.00 -51.99
N THR A 2 -37.20 48.27 -50.95
CA THR A 2 -35.90 47.66 -50.69
C THR A 2 -36.03 46.69 -49.52
N MET A 3 -35.95 45.38 -49.83
CA MET A 3 -35.98 44.34 -48.78
C MET A 3 -34.62 44.20 -48.12
N LEU A 4 -34.61 44.45 -46.78
CA LEU A 4 -33.44 44.23 -45.93
C LEU A 4 -33.46 42.78 -45.43
N THR A 5 -32.53 41.97 -45.87
CA THR A 5 -32.32 40.61 -45.36
C THR A 5 -31.43 40.68 -44.11
N LYS A 6 -32.00 40.29 -42.97
CA LYS A 6 -31.26 40.14 -41.69
C LYS A 6 -30.62 38.79 -41.68
N THR A 7 -29.29 38.74 -41.78
CA THR A 7 -28.48 37.56 -41.49
C THR A 7 -28.18 37.42 -40.00
N SER A 8 -28.78 36.43 -39.33
CA SER A 8 -28.48 36.09 -37.96
C SER A 8 -27.22 35.21 -37.95
N ALA A 9 -26.14 35.73 -37.37
CA ALA A 9 -24.94 34.95 -37.10
C ALA A 9 -25.13 34.21 -35.77
N ALA A 10 -25.21 32.87 -35.85
CA ALA A 10 -25.17 32.00 -34.65
C ALA A 10 -23.74 31.82 -34.20
N VAL A 11 -23.42 32.35 -33.02
CA VAL A 11 -22.14 32.14 -32.35
C VAL A 11 -22.23 30.80 -31.61
N VAL A 12 -21.53 29.77 -32.14
CA VAL A 12 -21.34 28.49 -31.42
C VAL A 12 -20.22 28.66 -30.42
N ALA A 13 -20.55 28.75 -29.15
CA ALA A 13 -19.56 28.71 -28.06
C ALA A 13 -19.12 27.27 -27.82
N ILE A 14 -17.91 26.92 -28.26
CA ILE A 14 -17.27 25.64 -27.94
C ILE A 14 -16.74 25.73 -26.51
N VAL A 15 -17.43 25.12 -25.55
CA VAL A 15 -16.96 24.94 -24.19
C VAL A 15 -15.93 23.81 -24.21
N LEU A 16 -14.66 24.14 -24.21
CA LEU A 16 -13.58 23.22 -23.95
C LEU A 16 -13.65 22.83 -22.47
N ALA A 17 -14.27 21.67 -22.18
CA ALA A 17 -14.19 21.06 -20.86
C ALA A 17 -12.75 20.58 -20.66
N THR A 18 -11.91 21.39 -20.02
CA THR A 18 -10.61 20.94 -19.52
C THR A 18 -10.88 19.98 -18.36
N GLY A 19 -10.76 18.68 -18.63
CA GLY A 19 -10.82 17.68 -17.58
C GLY A 19 -9.76 17.97 -16.53
N ALA A 20 -10.20 18.36 -15.34
CA ALA A 20 -9.31 18.43 -14.18
C ALA A 20 -8.92 17.00 -13.80
N PHE A 21 -7.76 16.54 -14.22
CA PHE A 21 -7.18 15.32 -13.70
C PHE A 21 -6.84 15.56 -12.23
N ALA A 22 -7.48 14.82 -11.33
CA ALA A 22 -7.14 14.84 -9.92
C ALA A 22 -5.73 14.28 -9.76
N GLN A 23 -4.76 15.15 -9.53
CA GLN A 23 -3.39 14.75 -9.23
C GLN A 23 -3.30 14.39 -7.75
N SER A 24 -2.59 13.29 -7.43
CA SER A 24 -2.31 12.95 -6.04
C SER A 24 -1.42 14.02 -5.39
N ALA A 25 -1.51 14.17 -4.08
CA ALA A 25 -0.63 15.10 -3.35
C ALA A 25 0.86 14.79 -3.61
N LYS A 26 1.21 13.51 -3.82
CA LYS A 26 2.55 13.08 -4.20
C LYS A 26 2.93 13.51 -5.62
N ALA A 27 1.98 13.48 -6.56
CA ALA A 27 2.21 13.95 -7.92
C ALA A 27 2.43 15.46 -8.00
N VAL A 28 1.78 16.22 -7.12
CA VAL A 28 1.88 17.69 -7.07
C VAL A 28 3.16 18.14 -6.36
N ARG A 29 3.54 17.48 -5.26
CA ARG A 29 4.72 17.86 -4.45
C ARG A 29 6.02 17.28 -4.97
N GLY A 30 5.97 16.28 -5.84
CA GLY A 30 7.11 15.48 -6.22
C GLY A 30 7.48 14.44 -5.15
N ALA A 31 8.60 13.75 -5.35
CA ALA A 31 9.16 12.90 -4.31
C ALA A 31 9.66 13.79 -3.17
N ASP A 32 9.34 13.41 -1.93
CA ASP A 32 9.90 14.08 -0.77
C ASP A 32 11.44 14.01 -0.85
N PRO A 33 12.15 15.13 -0.68
CA PRO A 33 13.60 15.11 -0.73
C PRO A 33 14.11 14.21 0.40
N TYR A 34 15.00 13.27 0.05
CA TYR A 34 15.72 12.46 1.04
C TYR A 34 16.74 13.35 1.77
N VAL A 35 16.25 14.11 2.71
CA VAL A 35 17.11 14.91 3.59
C VAL A 35 17.50 14.02 4.78
N PRO A 36 18.79 13.85 5.07
CA PRO A 36 19.23 13.10 6.23
C PRO A 36 18.57 13.61 7.50
N ILE A 37 18.07 12.70 8.32
CA ILE A 37 17.45 13.00 9.61
C ILE A 37 18.44 12.63 10.71
N ASP A 38 18.89 13.60 11.48
CA ASP A 38 19.71 13.33 12.65
C ASP A 38 18.86 12.66 13.73
N ASN A 39 19.40 11.58 14.32
CA ASN A 39 18.74 10.83 15.40
C ASN A 39 17.36 10.28 15.01
N GLU A 40 17.26 9.62 13.87
CA GLU A 40 16.01 8.96 13.44
C GLU A 40 15.44 8.08 14.58
N PRO A 41 14.15 8.23 14.91
CA PRO A 41 13.47 7.36 15.87
C PRO A 41 13.53 5.90 15.41
N ALA A 42 13.36 4.97 16.37
CA ALA A 42 13.32 3.55 16.05
C ALA A 42 12.14 3.24 15.09
N PRO A 43 12.34 2.34 14.12
CA PRO A 43 11.24 1.90 13.27
C PRO A 43 10.18 1.17 14.07
N LYS A 44 8.91 1.27 13.64
CA LYS A 44 7.79 0.63 14.31
C LYS A 44 6.82 0.06 13.30
N LEU A 45 6.44 -1.20 13.51
CA LEU A 45 5.41 -1.90 12.75
C LEU A 45 4.14 -2.01 13.59
N ILE A 46 3.03 -1.55 13.03
CA ILE A 46 1.69 -1.69 13.59
C ILE A 46 0.88 -2.49 12.58
N VAL A 47 0.19 -3.53 13.04
CA VAL A 47 -0.68 -4.37 12.22
C VAL A 47 -2.01 -4.49 12.92
N ASP A 48 -3.09 -4.19 12.20
CA ASP A 48 -4.44 -4.31 12.70
C ASP A 48 -4.98 -5.74 12.52
N PRO A 49 -5.98 -6.17 13.29
CA PRO A 49 -6.62 -7.46 13.09
C PRO A 49 -7.24 -7.58 11.69
N PRO A 50 -7.39 -8.80 11.14
CA PRO A 50 -7.99 -8.98 9.83
C PRO A 50 -9.45 -8.53 9.80
N VAL A 51 -9.88 -8.03 8.63
CA VAL A 51 -11.25 -7.56 8.42
C VAL A 51 -12.23 -8.75 8.46
N PRO A 52 -13.18 -8.82 9.43
CA PRO A 52 -14.01 -10.01 9.63
C PRO A 52 -14.87 -10.39 8.42
N GLY A 53 -15.41 -9.40 7.70
CA GLY A 53 -16.23 -9.63 6.52
C GLY A 53 -15.48 -10.31 5.38
N ALA A 54 -14.20 -10.01 5.22
CA ALA A 54 -13.34 -10.64 4.22
C ALA A 54 -13.03 -12.10 4.59
N LEU A 55 -12.79 -12.39 5.87
CA LEU A 55 -12.56 -13.77 6.35
C LEU A 55 -13.71 -14.70 6.00
N ALA A 56 -14.96 -14.23 6.08
CA ALA A 56 -16.14 -15.01 5.70
C ALA A 56 -16.15 -15.41 4.21
N MET A 57 -15.37 -14.74 3.39
CA MET A 57 -15.17 -15.03 1.96
C MET A 57 -13.85 -15.74 1.67
N GLY A 58 -13.10 -16.15 2.69
CA GLY A 58 -11.78 -16.77 2.52
C GLY A 58 -10.69 -15.80 2.06
N ALA A 59 -10.92 -14.51 2.24
CA ALA A 59 -9.95 -13.46 2.00
C ALA A 59 -9.46 -12.85 3.31
N VAL A 60 -8.18 -12.57 3.39
CA VAL A 60 -7.54 -11.95 4.56
C VAL A 60 -7.03 -10.59 4.14
N HIS A 61 -7.59 -9.55 4.73
CA HIS A 61 -7.11 -8.17 4.55
C HIS A 61 -6.56 -7.70 5.89
N LEU A 62 -5.25 -7.47 5.93
CA LEU A 62 -4.53 -6.92 7.07
C LEU A 62 -4.10 -5.50 6.75
N GLN A 63 -4.46 -4.55 7.59
CA GLN A 63 -3.94 -3.20 7.49
C GLN A 63 -2.67 -3.06 8.31
N TYR A 64 -1.69 -2.34 7.80
CA TYR A 64 -0.46 -2.06 8.51
C TYR A 64 -0.03 -0.60 8.38
N ARG A 65 0.81 -0.18 9.31
CA ARG A 65 1.53 1.09 9.27
C ARG A 65 2.98 0.86 9.68
N ALA A 66 3.88 1.42 8.91
CA ALA A 66 5.29 1.48 9.24
C ALA A 66 5.65 2.91 9.61
N GLU A 67 6.14 3.12 10.84
CA GLU A 67 6.56 4.43 11.32
C GLU A 67 8.10 4.49 11.33
N ASN A 68 8.67 5.65 11.02
CA ASN A 68 10.11 5.93 11.01
C ASN A 68 10.92 5.03 10.05
N VAL A 69 10.30 4.59 8.98
CA VAL A 69 10.90 3.84 7.89
C VAL A 69 10.05 4.02 6.63
N HIS A 70 10.68 4.20 5.49
CA HIS A 70 10.01 4.22 4.19
C HIS A 70 9.99 2.81 3.60
N ILE A 71 8.81 2.32 3.28
CA ILE A 71 8.63 1.04 2.58
C ILE A 71 8.88 1.29 1.09
N VAL A 72 10.00 0.81 0.58
CA VAL A 72 10.42 1.03 -0.82
C VAL A 72 11.21 -0.16 -1.35
N PRO A 73 11.19 -0.44 -2.66
CA PRO A 73 11.92 -1.52 -3.28
C PRO A 73 13.41 -1.18 -3.47
N VAL A 74 14.08 -0.82 -2.36
CA VAL A 74 15.51 -0.52 -2.33
C VAL A 74 16.20 -1.56 -1.46
N PHE A 75 17.12 -2.30 -2.03
CA PHE A 75 17.74 -3.47 -1.41
C PHE A 75 19.26 -3.35 -1.38
N GLY A 76 19.88 -4.13 -0.49
CA GLY A 76 21.31 -4.31 -0.39
C GLY A 76 21.99 -3.44 0.67
N ALA A 77 23.23 -3.81 0.98
CA ALA A 77 23.98 -3.22 2.09
C ALA A 77 24.24 -1.71 1.92
N GLY A 78 24.34 -1.23 0.67
CA GLY A 78 24.55 0.19 0.39
C GLY A 78 23.42 1.10 0.88
N ALA A 79 22.20 0.57 1.02
CA ALA A 79 21.05 1.34 1.47
C ALA A 79 20.87 1.34 3.00
N LEU A 80 21.73 0.65 3.75
CA LEU A 80 21.63 0.60 5.21
C LEU A 80 21.87 1.95 5.89
N ASN A 81 22.62 2.83 5.24
CA ASN A 81 22.93 4.18 5.72
C ASN A 81 22.01 5.25 5.10
N ALA A 82 20.97 4.84 4.39
CA ALA A 82 20.01 5.80 3.84
C ALA A 82 19.26 6.50 4.98
N SER A 83 19.09 7.81 4.84
CA SER A 83 18.27 8.62 5.72
C SER A 83 17.40 9.55 4.84
N PRO A 84 16.08 9.54 4.99
CA PRO A 84 15.27 8.71 5.92
C PRO A 84 15.44 7.20 5.67
N ARG A 85 15.36 6.44 6.76
CA ARG A 85 15.54 4.99 6.77
C ARG A 85 14.60 4.29 5.79
N VAL A 86 15.13 3.30 5.07
CA VAL A 86 14.36 2.49 4.11
C VAL A 86 14.26 1.03 4.55
N GLY A 87 13.19 0.37 4.13
CA GLY A 87 12.94 -1.04 4.42
C GLY A 87 11.78 -1.58 3.61
N HIS A 88 11.37 -2.80 3.95
CA HIS A 88 10.22 -3.47 3.34
C HIS A 88 9.65 -4.51 4.32
N LEU A 89 8.57 -5.17 3.94
CA LEU A 89 7.99 -6.23 4.75
C LEU A 89 8.39 -7.60 4.20
N HIS A 90 8.63 -8.55 5.09
CA HIS A 90 8.59 -9.98 4.81
C HIS A 90 7.30 -10.56 5.39
N ILE A 91 6.61 -11.37 4.59
CA ILE A 91 5.31 -11.93 4.96
C ILE A 91 5.36 -13.44 4.78
N THR A 92 5.13 -14.18 5.87
CA THR A 92 5.09 -15.64 5.90
C THR A 92 3.71 -16.10 6.34
N VAL A 93 3.13 -17.06 5.62
CA VAL A 93 1.82 -17.66 5.93
C VAL A 93 2.04 -19.08 6.44
N ASP A 94 1.40 -19.43 7.56
CA ASP A 94 1.32 -20.79 8.12
C ASP A 94 2.66 -21.53 8.22
N ASP A 95 3.72 -20.84 8.62
CA ASP A 95 5.08 -21.39 8.71
C ASP A 95 5.60 -21.99 7.39
N LEU A 96 5.12 -21.55 6.25
CA LEU A 96 5.68 -21.95 4.97
C LEU A 96 7.18 -21.64 4.94
N PRO A 97 7.99 -22.48 4.25
CA PRO A 97 9.44 -22.30 4.22
C PRO A 97 9.89 -21.14 3.33
N TRP A 98 8.96 -20.31 2.90
CA TRP A 98 9.21 -19.14 2.06
C TRP A 98 8.33 -17.95 2.52
N HIS A 99 8.78 -16.77 2.21
CA HIS A 99 8.05 -15.52 2.40
C HIS A 99 8.12 -14.71 1.12
N TRP A 100 7.22 -13.74 0.98
CA TRP A 100 7.38 -12.72 -0.05
C TRP A 100 7.78 -11.39 0.57
N ALA A 101 8.47 -10.57 -0.21
CA ALA A 101 8.78 -9.21 0.16
C ALA A 101 7.69 -8.28 -0.38
N ASP A 102 7.13 -7.44 0.49
CA ASP A 102 6.23 -6.35 0.10
C ASP A 102 6.93 -5.02 0.31
N ALA A 103 7.16 -4.32 -0.77
CA ALA A 103 7.76 -3.00 -0.80
C ALA A 103 6.85 -1.98 -1.50
N SER A 104 5.53 -2.25 -1.54
CA SER A 104 4.54 -1.45 -2.26
C SER A 104 4.07 -0.23 -1.49
N ASP A 105 4.19 -0.24 -0.14
CA ASP A 105 3.68 0.79 0.78
C ASP A 105 2.17 1.05 0.62
N ASN A 106 1.42 0.01 0.27
CA ASN A 106 -0.04 0.11 0.08
C ASN A 106 -0.81 0.22 1.40
N GLY A 107 -0.15 -0.05 2.53
CA GLY A 107 -0.80 -0.09 3.85
C GLY A 107 -1.71 -1.30 4.08
N THR A 108 -1.76 -2.25 3.13
CA THR A 108 -2.55 -3.48 3.22
C THR A 108 -1.76 -4.69 2.75
N ILE A 109 -2.06 -5.84 3.37
CA ILE A 109 -1.61 -7.16 2.95
C ILE A 109 -2.86 -7.95 2.63
N ASP A 110 -2.98 -8.37 1.37
CA ASP A 110 -4.15 -9.09 0.87
C ASP A 110 -3.78 -10.52 0.53
N ILE A 111 -4.44 -11.49 1.19
CA ILE A 111 -4.24 -12.92 0.96
C ILE A 111 -5.59 -13.51 0.62
N VAL A 112 -5.68 -14.17 -0.53
CA VAL A 112 -6.93 -14.78 -1.01
C VAL A 112 -6.80 -16.29 -1.15
N GLY A 113 -7.93 -16.99 -1.15
CA GLY A 113 -7.97 -18.42 -1.36
C GLY A 113 -7.57 -19.24 -0.12
N MET A 114 -7.60 -18.64 1.07
CA MET A 114 -7.37 -19.36 2.32
C MET A 114 -8.42 -20.44 2.53
N ARG A 115 -8.00 -21.61 2.98
CA ARG A 115 -8.93 -22.72 3.33
C ARG A 115 -9.60 -22.43 4.66
N PRO A 116 -10.79 -23.02 4.92
CA PRO A 116 -11.35 -22.98 6.28
C PRO A 116 -10.37 -23.58 7.29
N GLY A 117 -10.28 -22.97 8.47
CA GLY A 117 -9.41 -23.42 9.56
C GLY A 117 -8.64 -22.27 10.23
N GLN A 118 -7.80 -22.65 11.17
CA GLN A 118 -6.88 -21.70 11.82
C GLN A 118 -5.67 -21.42 10.93
N HIS A 119 -5.29 -20.16 10.89
CA HIS A 119 -4.16 -19.66 10.13
C HIS A 119 -3.38 -18.63 10.93
N LYS A 120 -2.17 -18.37 10.50
CA LYS A 120 -1.35 -17.27 11.01
C LYS A 120 -0.56 -16.62 9.88
N VAL A 121 -0.33 -15.34 10.03
CA VAL A 121 0.55 -14.55 9.16
C VAL A 121 1.60 -13.89 10.03
N LEU A 122 2.86 -14.18 9.76
CA LEU A 122 4.00 -13.47 10.32
C LEU A 122 4.37 -12.31 9.38
N ILE A 123 4.44 -11.12 9.93
CA ILE A 123 4.81 -9.90 9.22
C ILE A 123 6.04 -9.31 9.93
N GLU A 124 7.11 -9.13 9.19
CA GLU A 124 8.37 -8.64 9.70
C GLU A 124 8.79 -7.39 8.94
N LEU A 125 9.06 -6.32 9.66
CA LEU A 125 9.64 -5.13 9.07
C LEU A 125 11.16 -5.32 9.02
N VAL A 126 11.70 -5.31 7.82
CA VAL A 126 13.12 -5.57 7.56
C VAL A 126 13.80 -4.36 6.92
N ASN A 127 15.10 -4.25 7.14
CA ASN A 127 15.94 -3.25 6.49
C ASN A 127 16.26 -3.65 5.04
N ALA A 128 16.95 -2.79 4.32
CA ALA A 128 17.35 -3.03 2.93
C ALA A 128 18.19 -4.31 2.72
N ASN A 129 18.81 -4.84 3.78
CA ASN A 129 19.61 -6.08 3.73
C ASN A 129 18.88 -7.28 4.37
N HIS A 130 17.54 -7.25 4.35
CA HIS A 130 16.64 -8.32 4.83
C HIS A 130 16.81 -8.70 6.32
N LYS A 131 17.40 -7.84 7.13
CA LYS A 131 17.46 -8.04 8.58
C LYS A 131 16.25 -7.40 9.25
N VAL A 132 15.57 -8.17 10.08
CA VAL A 132 14.44 -7.69 10.88
C VAL A 132 14.89 -6.58 11.82
N PHE A 133 14.18 -5.48 11.83
CA PHE A 133 14.38 -4.45 12.84
C PHE A 133 14.00 -4.99 14.24
N PRO A 134 14.80 -4.74 15.27
CA PRO A 134 14.55 -5.30 16.59
C PRO A 134 13.13 -5.05 17.09
N GLY A 135 12.42 -6.13 17.46
CA GLY A 135 11.06 -6.07 17.96
C GLY A 135 9.97 -5.74 16.92
N GLN A 136 10.31 -5.71 15.62
CA GLN A 136 9.37 -5.35 14.56
C GLN A 136 8.86 -6.57 13.79
N SER A 137 8.50 -7.62 14.52
CA SER A 137 7.75 -8.77 14.01
C SER A 137 6.35 -8.79 14.63
N ARG A 138 5.34 -9.13 13.84
CA ARG A 138 3.95 -9.29 14.28
C ARG A 138 3.39 -10.59 13.73
N THR A 139 2.82 -11.40 14.61
CA THR A 139 2.07 -12.60 14.20
C THR A 139 0.59 -12.33 14.41
N VAL A 140 -0.19 -12.44 13.35
CA VAL A 140 -1.64 -12.33 13.38
C VAL A 140 -2.22 -13.73 13.19
N THR A 141 -3.02 -14.18 14.14
CA THR A 141 -3.74 -15.46 14.08
C THR A 141 -5.23 -15.19 13.85
N PHE A 142 -5.86 -15.99 13.01
CA PHE A 142 -7.28 -15.87 12.69
C PHE A 142 -7.86 -17.21 12.28
N THR A 143 -9.19 -17.27 12.18
CA THR A 143 -9.91 -18.46 11.70
C THR A 143 -10.72 -18.08 10.47
N VAL A 144 -10.51 -18.81 9.38
CA VAL A 144 -11.37 -18.76 8.19
C VAL A 144 -12.56 -19.69 8.46
N PRO A 145 -13.82 -19.20 8.40
CA PRO A 145 -15.00 -20.00 8.72
C PRO A 145 -15.21 -21.15 7.74
N ASN A 146 -15.85 -22.22 8.21
CA ASN A 146 -16.37 -23.25 7.34
C ASN A 146 -17.45 -22.67 6.41
N GLY A 147 -17.36 -22.98 5.12
CA GLY A 147 -18.31 -22.44 4.13
C GLY A 147 -17.88 -21.08 3.51
N ALA A 148 -16.69 -20.60 3.83
CA ALA A 148 -16.14 -19.44 3.14
C ALA A 148 -16.11 -19.71 1.64
N SER A 149 -16.75 -18.83 0.87
CA SER A 149 -16.76 -18.90 -0.59
C SER A 149 -15.37 -18.59 -1.11
N ARG A 150 -14.80 -19.46 -1.94
CA ARG A 150 -13.57 -19.12 -2.65
C ARG A 150 -13.90 -18.09 -3.72
N PRO A 151 -13.25 -16.93 -3.74
CA PRO A 151 -13.34 -16.06 -4.90
C PRO A 151 -12.81 -16.82 -6.12
N HIS A 152 -13.61 -16.84 -7.18
CA HIS A 152 -13.26 -17.44 -8.47
C HIS A 152 -12.36 -16.50 -9.27
#